data_a7861fdf5d679871add5316691512e1a
#
_entry.id   a7861fdf5d679871add5316691512e1a
#
_cell.length_a   1.000
_cell.length_b   1.000
_cell.length_c   1.000
_cell.angle_alpha   90.00
_cell.angle_beta   90.00
_cell.angle_gamma   90.00
#
_symmetry.space_group_name_H-M   'P 1'
#
loop_
_entity.id
_entity.type
_entity.pdbx_description
1 polymer ?
#
loop_
_entity_poly.entity_id
_entity_poly.type
_entity_poly.pdbx_seq_one_letter_code
_entity_poly.pdbx_strand_id
1 'polypeptide(L)'
;MRIVFLGFPSESKKILLMSMARILSVGHTVKIFTSCRYDYDESRRDVYDFCGIEIHNFGDGDSLKQVLESNPCDYALIDTYLALDAGHDVKLASLLQAERSSFEQTAEQTRVLLKQYPFTDICLIFYDVHEYCRISPKFLEKLYHRRIPDSVNVTRSFALYFEEQNAAALLECLFEERLVIKRFSRVWKAQVLNILGSLTGIEAKELKGYMKKAERMRQVCR
;
A
#
# COMPACT_ATOMS: atom_id res chain seq x y z
N MET A 1 -1.50 -5.63 -14.04
CA MET A 1 -2.54 -5.05 -13.15
C MET A 1 -1.96 -3.87 -12.40
N ARG A 2 -2.69 -2.76 -12.28
CA ARG A 2 -2.29 -1.56 -11.54
C ARG A 2 -3.13 -1.42 -10.28
N ILE A 3 -2.49 -1.15 -9.13
CA ILE A 3 -3.17 -0.97 -7.84
C ILE A 3 -2.70 0.37 -7.26
N VAL A 4 -3.60 1.33 -7.15
CA VAL A 4 -3.30 2.64 -6.54
C VAL A 4 -3.57 2.57 -5.04
N PHE A 5 -2.56 2.88 -4.26
CA PHE A 5 -2.60 3.01 -2.82
C PHE A 5 -2.58 4.51 -2.46
N LEU A 6 -3.76 5.08 -2.39
CA LEU A 6 -3.94 6.49 -2.08
C LEU A 6 -4.01 6.72 -0.57
N GLY A 7 -3.10 7.51 -0.04
CA GLY A 7 -3.07 7.82 1.39
C GLY A 7 -1.88 8.67 1.78
N PHE A 8 -1.97 9.28 2.97
CA PHE A 8 -0.90 10.11 3.49
C PHE A 8 0.43 9.33 3.63
N PRO A 9 1.59 9.94 3.32
CA PRO A 9 2.89 9.29 3.47
C PRO A 9 3.17 8.94 4.94
N SER A 10 3.59 7.71 5.19
CA SER A 10 4.04 7.26 6.51
C SER A 10 4.96 6.04 6.39
N GLU A 11 5.77 5.79 7.39
CA GLU A 11 6.67 4.63 7.43
C GLU A 11 5.87 3.31 7.47
N SER A 12 4.74 3.28 8.20
CA SER A 12 3.85 2.11 8.24
C SER A 12 3.29 1.79 6.86
N LYS A 13 2.84 2.81 6.09
CA LYS A 13 2.36 2.64 4.71
C LYS A 13 3.47 2.11 3.81
N LYS A 14 4.66 2.68 3.88
CA LYS A 14 5.83 2.28 3.10
C LYS A 14 6.16 0.80 3.33
N ILE A 15 6.32 0.38 4.58
CA ILE A 15 6.63 -1.02 4.94
C ILE A 15 5.49 -1.98 4.54
N LEU A 16 4.24 -1.55 4.66
CA LEU A 16 3.09 -2.33 4.19
C LEU A 16 3.19 -2.62 2.69
N LEU A 17 3.42 -1.59 1.88
CA LEU A 17 3.55 -1.72 0.42
C LEU A 17 4.76 -2.57 0.01
N MET A 18 5.91 -2.35 0.64
CA MET A 18 7.10 -3.17 0.40
C MET A 18 6.88 -4.63 0.79
N SER A 19 6.17 -4.89 1.89
CA SER A 19 5.80 -6.25 2.29
C SER A 19 4.87 -6.91 1.27
N MET A 20 3.86 -6.18 0.78
CA MET A 20 2.97 -6.66 -0.28
C MET A 20 3.74 -6.96 -1.57
N ALA A 21 4.60 -6.04 -2.01
CA ALA A 21 5.44 -6.24 -3.19
C ALA A 21 6.33 -7.47 -3.04
N ARG A 22 6.97 -7.64 -1.88
CA ARG A 22 7.83 -8.79 -1.59
C ARG A 22 7.09 -10.12 -1.60
N ILE A 23 5.86 -10.16 -1.09
CA ILE A 23 5.02 -11.37 -1.11
C ILE A 23 4.64 -11.71 -2.55
N LEU A 24 4.19 -10.74 -3.32
CA LEU A 24 3.80 -10.95 -4.72
C LEU A 24 4.98 -11.30 -5.62
N SER A 25 6.19 -10.77 -5.34
CA SER A 25 7.40 -11.02 -6.14
C SER A 25 7.86 -12.48 -6.12
N VAL A 26 7.29 -13.31 -5.25
CA VAL A 26 7.53 -14.76 -5.24
C VAL A 26 7.03 -15.46 -6.51
N GLY A 27 5.95 -14.96 -7.09
CA GLY A 27 5.32 -15.59 -8.28
C GLY A 27 5.16 -14.65 -9.48
N HIS A 28 5.42 -13.36 -9.31
CA HIS A 28 5.13 -12.33 -10.30
C HIS A 28 6.24 -11.27 -10.39
N THR A 29 6.31 -10.58 -11.51
CA THR A 29 7.09 -9.35 -11.61
C THR A 29 6.34 -8.20 -10.95
N VAL A 30 6.94 -7.59 -9.93
CA VAL A 30 6.30 -6.53 -9.13
C VAL A 30 7.22 -5.32 -9.05
N LYS A 31 6.66 -4.14 -9.28
CA LYS A 31 7.37 -2.87 -9.11
C LYS A 31 6.54 -1.92 -8.26
N ILE A 32 7.22 -1.07 -7.50
CA ILE A 32 6.60 0.03 -6.76
C ILE A 32 6.87 1.32 -7.53
N PHE A 33 5.81 2.10 -7.75
CA PHE A 33 5.87 3.44 -8.30
C PHE A 33 5.40 4.39 -7.21
N THR A 34 6.23 5.37 -6.80
CA THR A 34 5.91 6.21 -5.65
C THR A 34 6.12 7.70 -5.92
N SER A 35 5.12 8.51 -5.51
CA SER A 35 5.26 9.96 -5.38
C SER A 35 5.81 10.36 -4.00
N CYS A 36 5.87 9.40 -3.07
CA CYS A 36 6.42 9.57 -1.73
C CYS A 36 7.84 9.03 -1.76
N ARG A 37 8.86 9.89 -1.82
CA ARG A 37 10.23 9.41 -1.80
C ARG A 37 10.49 8.55 -0.57
N TYR A 38 10.96 7.34 -0.80
CA TYR A 38 11.47 6.48 0.25
C TYR A 38 12.95 6.78 0.40
N ASP A 39 13.36 7.30 1.55
CA ASP A 39 14.74 7.76 1.79
C ASP A 39 15.75 6.62 2.02
N TYR A 40 15.62 5.53 1.25
CA TYR A 40 16.54 4.38 1.31
C TYR A 40 17.67 4.46 0.29
N ASP A 41 17.75 5.51 -0.51
CA ASP A 41 18.85 5.75 -1.44
C ASP A 41 19.43 7.14 -1.22
N GLU A 42 20.61 7.21 -0.60
CA GLU A 42 21.36 8.44 -0.42
C GLU A 42 21.69 9.12 -1.76
N SER A 43 21.77 8.36 -2.86
CA SER A 43 22.03 8.88 -4.21
C SER A 43 20.86 9.62 -4.85
N ARG A 44 19.68 9.60 -4.23
CA ARG A 44 18.43 10.22 -4.73
C ARG A 44 18.08 9.86 -6.17
N ARG A 45 18.39 8.62 -6.58
CA ARG A 45 18.03 8.11 -7.91
C ARG A 45 16.53 8.04 -8.09
N ASP A 46 16.09 8.18 -9.33
CA ASP A 46 14.66 8.01 -9.67
C ASP A 46 14.27 6.53 -9.69
N VAL A 47 15.23 5.62 -9.84
CA VAL A 47 15.03 4.17 -9.83
C VAL A 47 16.10 3.51 -8.97
N TYR A 48 15.68 2.67 -8.04
CA TYR A 48 16.58 1.91 -7.17
C TYR A 48 15.97 0.57 -6.76
N ASP A 49 16.81 -0.37 -6.31
CA ASP A 49 16.39 -1.64 -5.72
C ASP A 49 16.44 -1.56 -4.20
N PHE A 50 15.36 -1.97 -3.55
CA PHE A 50 15.33 -2.16 -2.10
C PHE A 50 14.88 -3.57 -1.77
N CYS A 51 15.79 -4.38 -1.24
CA CYS A 51 15.52 -5.77 -0.87
C CYS A 51 14.97 -6.62 -2.02
N GLY A 52 15.41 -6.40 -3.26
CA GLY A 52 14.94 -7.10 -4.45
C GLY A 52 13.58 -6.63 -4.95
N ILE A 53 13.17 -5.43 -4.58
CA ILE A 53 11.98 -4.73 -5.09
C ILE A 53 12.47 -3.50 -5.83
N GLU A 54 12.15 -3.41 -7.12
CA GLU A 54 12.44 -2.23 -7.94
C GLU A 54 11.45 -1.12 -7.62
N ILE A 55 11.95 0.06 -7.23
CA ILE A 55 11.17 1.22 -6.84
C ILE A 55 11.46 2.36 -7.81
N HIS A 56 10.39 2.94 -8.35
CA HIS A 56 10.43 4.07 -9.28
C HIS A 56 9.81 5.29 -8.61
N ASN A 57 10.58 6.36 -8.49
CA ASN A 57 10.07 7.66 -8.06
C ASN A 57 9.44 8.40 -9.26
N PHE A 58 8.33 9.08 -9.03
CA PHE A 58 7.70 9.96 -10.01
C PHE A 58 7.24 11.27 -9.35
N GLY A 59 7.14 12.35 -10.12
CA GLY A 59 6.78 13.66 -9.61
C GLY A 59 5.30 14.00 -9.76
N ASP A 60 4.70 13.61 -10.89
CA ASP A 60 3.34 13.97 -11.29
C ASP A 60 2.66 12.89 -12.15
N GLY A 61 1.44 13.15 -12.61
CA GLY A 61 0.67 12.19 -13.40
C GLY A 61 1.27 11.88 -14.77
N ASP A 62 1.91 12.84 -15.43
CA ASP A 62 2.51 12.63 -16.75
C ASP A 62 3.78 11.78 -16.62
N SER A 63 4.61 12.06 -15.62
CA SER A 63 5.78 11.23 -15.31
C SER A 63 5.38 9.82 -14.88
N LEU A 64 4.29 9.65 -14.14
CA LEU A 64 3.75 8.33 -13.77
C LEU A 64 3.39 7.53 -15.03
N LYS A 65 2.65 8.10 -15.98
CA LYS A 65 2.28 7.40 -17.22
C LYS A 65 3.50 6.93 -17.98
N GLN A 66 4.47 7.83 -18.20
CA GLN A 66 5.71 7.52 -18.92
C GLN A 66 6.49 6.39 -18.24
N VAL A 67 6.61 6.43 -16.91
CA VAL A 67 7.36 5.42 -16.16
C VAL A 67 6.63 4.07 -16.17
N LEU A 68 5.29 4.05 -16.07
CA LEU A 68 4.48 2.82 -16.16
C LEU A 68 4.58 2.15 -17.53
N GLU A 69 4.57 2.93 -18.61
CA GLU A 69 4.68 2.43 -19.98
C GLU A 69 6.08 1.84 -20.26
N SER A 70 7.11 2.50 -19.75
CA SER A 70 8.50 2.10 -19.93
C SER A 70 8.92 0.90 -19.05
N ASN A 71 8.13 0.57 -18.03
CA ASN A 71 8.47 -0.44 -17.02
C ASN A 71 7.36 -1.48 -16.84
N PRO A 72 7.11 -2.36 -17.82
CA PRO A 72 6.08 -3.37 -17.73
C PRO A 72 6.34 -4.34 -16.57
N CYS A 73 5.26 -4.74 -15.88
CA CYS A 73 5.25 -5.71 -14.79
C CYS A 73 3.87 -6.32 -14.63
N ASP A 74 3.79 -7.46 -13.93
CA ASP A 74 2.50 -8.12 -13.65
C ASP A 74 1.67 -7.28 -12.68
N TYR A 75 2.33 -6.73 -11.64
CA TYR A 75 1.72 -5.87 -10.64
C TYR A 75 2.51 -4.56 -10.48
N ALA A 76 1.87 -3.44 -10.81
CA ALA A 76 2.36 -2.10 -10.48
C ALA A 76 1.64 -1.62 -9.21
N LEU A 77 2.38 -1.50 -8.09
CA LEU A 77 1.89 -0.92 -6.85
C LEU A 77 2.20 0.58 -6.88
N ILE A 78 1.17 1.40 -7.00
CA ILE A 78 1.32 2.86 -7.15
C ILE A 78 1.05 3.52 -5.81
N ASP A 79 2.09 4.03 -5.17
CA ASP A 79 2.03 4.73 -3.89
C ASP A 79 1.91 6.23 -4.10
N THR A 80 0.79 6.82 -3.73
CA THR A 80 0.55 8.25 -3.89
C THR A 80 -0.28 8.84 -2.74
N TYR A 81 -0.12 10.13 -2.52
CA TYR A 81 -0.98 10.95 -1.65
C TYR A 81 -1.79 11.98 -2.45
N LEU A 82 -1.62 11.99 -3.78
CA LEU A 82 -2.32 12.87 -4.70
C LEU A 82 -3.25 12.08 -5.62
N ALA A 83 -4.33 12.69 -6.04
CA ALA A 83 -5.20 12.16 -7.08
C ALA A 83 -4.48 12.24 -8.44
N LEU A 84 -4.06 11.08 -8.96
CA LEU A 84 -3.32 10.96 -10.20
C LEU A 84 -3.97 9.93 -11.12
N ASP A 85 -3.86 10.18 -12.44
CA ASP A 85 -4.31 9.23 -13.44
C ASP A 85 -3.31 8.09 -13.63
N ALA A 86 -3.70 6.92 -13.18
CA ALA A 86 -2.94 5.69 -13.37
C ALA A 86 -3.38 4.87 -14.60
N GLY A 87 -4.27 5.41 -15.44
CA GLY A 87 -4.80 4.77 -16.64
C GLY A 87 -6.03 3.92 -16.40
N HIS A 88 -6.28 2.95 -17.29
CA HIS A 88 -7.43 2.04 -17.25
C HIS A 88 -7.09 0.77 -16.49
N ASP A 89 -8.13 0.03 -16.06
CA ASP A 89 -8.03 -1.25 -15.33
C ASP A 89 -7.20 -1.13 -14.04
N VAL A 90 -7.56 -0.15 -13.24
CA VAL A 90 -6.90 0.19 -11.98
C VAL A 90 -7.79 -0.15 -10.81
N LYS A 91 -7.23 -0.80 -9.79
CA LYS A 91 -7.87 -0.96 -8.48
C LYS A 91 -7.43 0.14 -7.54
N LEU A 92 -8.37 0.69 -6.77
CA LEU A 92 -8.12 1.73 -5.79
C LEU A 92 -8.21 1.19 -4.37
N ALA A 93 -7.14 1.39 -3.61
CA ALA A 93 -7.09 1.18 -2.18
C ALA A 93 -6.85 2.53 -1.49
N SER A 94 -7.79 2.98 -0.65
CA SER A 94 -7.60 4.16 0.20
C SER A 94 -7.03 3.74 1.54
N LEU A 95 -5.85 4.27 1.88
CA LEU A 95 -5.14 4.01 3.13
C LEU A 95 -5.38 5.15 4.11
N LEU A 96 -6.00 4.83 5.23
CA LEU A 96 -6.54 5.78 6.18
C LEU A 96 -5.93 5.57 7.58
N GLN A 97 -5.47 6.66 8.19
CA GLN A 97 -5.06 6.68 9.58
C GLN A 97 -6.13 7.34 10.45
N ALA A 98 -6.10 7.07 11.76
CA ALA A 98 -7.01 7.70 12.73
C ALA A 98 -6.65 9.17 13.04
N GLU A 99 -5.55 9.68 12.50
CA GLU A 99 -5.17 11.08 12.62
C GLU A 99 -6.02 11.93 11.67
N ARG A 100 -6.61 13.00 12.20
CA ARG A 100 -7.65 13.77 11.52
C ARG A 100 -7.17 14.42 10.23
N SER A 101 -5.98 15.00 10.21
CA SER A 101 -5.47 15.72 9.05
C SER A 101 -5.17 14.76 7.89
N SER A 102 -4.52 13.64 8.16
CA SER A 102 -4.22 12.63 7.13
C SER A 102 -5.49 11.94 6.63
N PHE A 103 -6.48 11.68 7.51
CA PHE A 103 -7.79 11.16 7.11
C PHE A 103 -8.53 12.11 6.17
N GLU A 104 -8.68 13.38 6.54
CA GLU A 104 -9.40 14.39 5.75
C GLU A 104 -8.72 14.61 4.39
N GLN A 105 -7.40 14.67 4.39
CA GLN A 105 -6.63 14.81 3.14
C GLN A 105 -6.82 13.60 2.22
N THR A 106 -6.72 12.38 2.75
CA THR A 106 -6.90 11.16 1.95
C THR A 106 -8.32 11.07 1.41
N ALA A 107 -9.34 11.37 2.21
CA ALA A 107 -10.73 11.37 1.76
C ALA A 107 -10.98 12.41 0.66
N GLU A 108 -10.40 13.61 0.78
CA GLU A 108 -10.51 14.65 -0.25
C GLU A 108 -9.81 14.26 -1.55
N GLN A 109 -8.59 13.70 -1.48
CA GLN A 109 -7.88 13.23 -2.68
C GLN A 109 -8.63 12.08 -3.36
N THR A 110 -9.24 11.17 -2.57
CA THR A 110 -10.11 10.14 -3.13
C THR A 110 -11.30 10.76 -3.86
N ARG A 111 -11.95 11.76 -3.26
CA ARG A 111 -13.09 12.47 -3.88
C ARG A 111 -12.70 13.15 -5.20
N VAL A 112 -11.50 13.75 -5.26
CA VAL A 112 -10.96 14.35 -6.49
C VAL A 112 -10.73 13.28 -7.55
N LEU A 113 -10.10 12.16 -7.18
CA LEU A 113 -9.82 11.05 -8.08
C LEU A 113 -11.11 10.45 -8.67
N LEU A 114 -12.14 10.27 -7.84
CA LEU A 114 -13.44 9.73 -8.25
C LEU A 114 -14.23 10.64 -9.20
N LYS A 115 -13.99 11.94 -9.15
CA LYS A 115 -14.57 12.88 -10.12
C LYS A 115 -13.90 12.81 -11.49
N GLN A 116 -12.63 12.47 -11.51
CA GLN A 116 -11.83 12.39 -12.74
C GLN A 116 -11.97 11.02 -13.41
N TYR A 117 -12.13 9.97 -12.60
CA TYR A 117 -12.14 8.58 -13.05
C TYR A 117 -13.28 7.82 -12.39
N PRO A 118 -14.11 7.10 -13.17
CA PRO A 118 -15.25 6.37 -12.67
C PRO A 118 -14.81 5.04 -12.02
N PHE A 119 -14.15 5.10 -10.86
CA PHE A 119 -14.00 3.91 -10.03
C PHE A 119 -15.37 3.52 -9.46
N THR A 120 -15.76 2.27 -9.66
CA THR A 120 -16.97 1.73 -9.06
C THR A 120 -16.73 1.15 -7.68
N ASP A 121 -15.50 0.69 -7.44
CA ASP A 121 -15.12 -0.09 -6.27
C ASP A 121 -13.85 0.45 -5.59
N ILE A 122 -13.92 0.59 -4.27
CA ILE A 122 -12.80 1.01 -3.44
C ILE A 122 -12.56 -0.01 -2.32
N CYS A 123 -11.30 -0.33 -2.06
CA CYS A 123 -10.86 -1.05 -0.88
C CYS A 123 -10.40 -0.05 0.19
N LEU A 124 -10.96 -0.10 1.41
CA LEU A 124 -10.50 0.71 2.53
C LEU A 124 -9.49 -0.07 3.38
N ILE A 125 -8.39 0.56 3.72
CA ILE A 125 -7.37 0.00 4.59
C ILE A 125 -7.08 1.00 5.69
N PHE A 126 -7.56 0.69 6.91
CA PHE A 126 -7.21 1.45 8.12
C PHE A 126 -5.94 0.84 8.70
N TYR A 127 -4.92 1.65 8.94
CA TYR A 127 -3.65 1.19 9.51
C TYR A 127 -3.26 2.02 10.74
N ASP A 128 -2.41 1.46 11.59
CA ASP A 128 -2.05 2.01 12.90
C ASP A 128 -3.28 2.28 13.78
N VAL A 129 -4.27 1.40 13.72
CA VAL A 129 -5.50 1.51 14.50
C VAL A 129 -5.26 1.07 15.94
N HIS A 130 -5.62 1.90 16.91
CA HIS A 130 -5.53 1.56 18.33
C HIS A 130 -6.84 0.96 18.84
N GLU A 131 -6.79 -0.27 19.41
CA GLU A 131 -7.98 -0.99 19.90
C GLU A 131 -8.78 -0.22 20.96
N TYR A 132 -8.08 0.48 21.85
CA TYR A 132 -8.69 1.21 22.95
C TYR A 132 -9.06 2.65 22.61
N CYS A 133 -8.90 3.05 21.34
CA CYS A 133 -9.28 4.36 20.88
C CYS A 133 -10.78 4.42 20.55
N ARG A 134 -11.46 5.51 20.92
CA ARG A 134 -12.86 5.73 20.53
C ARG A 134 -13.04 5.90 19.02
N ILE A 135 -11.96 6.22 18.31
CA ILE A 135 -11.94 6.36 16.85
C ILE A 135 -11.74 4.97 16.26
N SER A 136 -12.83 4.22 16.13
CA SER A 136 -12.81 2.87 15.59
C SER A 136 -12.83 2.85 14.05
N PRO A 137 -12.41 1.75 13.38
CA PRO A 137 -12.56 1.59 11.93
C PRO A 137 -13.98 1.82 11.44
N LYS A 138 -14.99 1.34 12.17
CA LYS A 138 -16.42 1.60 11.85
C LYS A 138 -16.79 3.07 11.89
N PHE A 139 -16.25 3.82 12.84
CA PHE A 139 -16.46 5.27 12.91
C PHE A 139 -15.82 5.98 11.71
N LEU A 140 -14.56 5.64 11.41
CA LEU A 140 -13.83 6.20 10.27
C LEU A 140 -14.49 5.85 8.94
N GLU A 141 -14.97 4.63 8.77
CA GLU A 141 -15.70 4.19 7.57
C GLU A 141 -16.99 5.00 7.37
N LYS A 142 -17.81 5.19 8.43
CA LYS A 142 -18.98 6.05 8.37
C LYS A 142 -18.64 7.50 8.00
N LEU A 143 -17.54 8.01 8.55
CA LEU A 143 -17.07 9.37 8.24
C LEU A 143 -16.59 9.47 6.79
N TYR A 144 -15.89 8.44 6.29
CA TYR A 144 -15.42 8.36 4.92
C TYR A 144 -16.59 8.33 3.92
N HIS A 145 -17.63 7.53 4.15
CA HIS A 145 -18.82 7.49 3.30
C HIS A 145 -19.54 8.84 3.18
N ARG A 146 -19.44 9.71 4.19
CA ARG A 146 -19.98 11.08 4.10
C ARG A 146 -19.15 12.03 3.23
N ARG A 147 -17.94 11.64 2.85
CA ARG A 147 -17.01 12.46 2.08
C ARG A 147 -16.91 12.06 0.61
N ILE A 148 -17.24 10.81 0.29
CA ILE A 148 -17.23 10.30 -1.09
C ILE A 148 -18.64 10.25 -1.68
N PRO A 149 -18.78 10.23 -3.02
CA PRO A 149 -20.09 10.08 -3.67
C PRO A 149 -20.79 8.76 -3.33
N ASP A 150 -22.12 8.79 -3.17
CA ASP A 150 -22.95 7.59 -2.87
C ASP A 150 -22.89 6.52 -3.96
N SER A 151 -22.50 6.89 -5.17
CA SER A 151 -22.34 5.97 -6.31
C SER A 151 -21.16 5.02 -6.20
N VAL A 152 -20.27 5.26 -5.22
CA VAL A 152 -19.04 4.47 -5.04
C VAL A 152 -19.28 3.36 -4.04
N ASN A 153 -18.98 2.14 -4.45
CA ASN A 153 -19.08 0.97 -3.59
C ASN A 153 -17.77 0.73 -2.83
N VAL A 154 -17.84 0.70 -1.50
CA VAL A 154 -16.75 0.18 -0.69
C VAL A 154 -16.87 -1.33 -0.64
N THR A 155 -16.09 -2.02 -1.46
CA THR A 155 -16.16 -3.47 -1.61
C THR A 155 -15.68 -4.21 -0.38
N ARG A 156 -14.63 -3.71 0.25
CA ARG A 156 -14.05 -4.28 1.48
C ARG A 156 -13.35 -3.22 2.31
N SER A 157 -13.36 -3.48 3.61
CA SER A 157 -12.73 -2.66 4.63
C SER A 157 -11.84 -3.55 5.51
N PHE A 158 -10.60 -3.17 5.69
CA PHE A 158 -9.60 -3.89 6.49
C PHE A 158 -9.04 -2.98 7.57
N ALA A 159 -8.67 -3.56 8.71
CA ALA A 159 -8.00 -2.85 9.79
C ALA A 159 -6.70 -3.56 10.18
N LEU A 160 -5.60 -2.82 10.15
CA LEU A 160 -4.30 -3.21 10.67
C LEU A 160 -4.14 -2.50 12.02
N TYR A 161 -4.27 -3.27 13.08
CA TYR A 161 -4.17 -2.74 14.43
C TYR A 161 -2.73 -2.49 14.83
N PHE A 162 -2.53 -1.46 15.62
CA PHE A 162 -1.25 -1.21 16.25
C PHE A 162 -0.92 -2.33 17.24
N GLU A 163 0.25 -2.91 17.10
CA GLU A 163 0.81 -3.92 17.98
C GLU A 163 2.28 -3.56 18.24
N GLU A 164 2.71 -3.60 19.50
CA GLU A 164 4.10 -3.29 19.87
C GLU A 164 5.12 -4.13 19.11
N GLN A 165 4.82 -5.42 18.87
CA GLN A 165 5.66 -6.30 18.07
C GLN A 165 5.84 -5.77 16.65
N ASN A 166 4.78 -5.27 16.03
CA ASN A 166 4.83 -4.74 14.67
C ASN A 166 5.57 -3.40 14.63
N ALA A 167 5.38 -2.55 15.65
CA ALA A 167 6.13 -1.29 15.78
C ALA A 167 7.63 -1.55 15.95
N ALA A 168 8.03 -2.53 16.76
CA ALA A 168 9.43 -2.94 16.91
C ALA A 168 9.99 -3.48 15.58
N ALA A 169 9.24 -4.34 14.88
CA ALA A 169 9.65 -4.87 13.57
C ALA A 169 9.79 -3.76 12.53
N LEU A 170 8.91 -2.76 12.54
CA LEU A 170 9.00 -1.57 11.69
C LEU A 170 10.30 -0.80 11.94
N LEU A 171 10.60 -0.50 13.22
CA LEU A 171 11.84 0.20 13.59
C LEU A 171 13.09 -0.58 13.18
N GLU A 172 13.10 -1.91 13.35
CA GLU A 172 14.20 -2.76 12.88
C GLU A 172 14.35 -2.69 11.35
N CYS A 173 13.23 -2.72 10.59
CA CYS A 173 13.27 -2.59 9.14
C CYS A 173 13.88 -1.24 8.70
N LEU A 174 13.50 -0.16 9.38
CA LEU A 174 13.99 1.18 9.07
C LEU A 174 15.46 1.36 9.44
N PHE A 175 15.87 0.88 10.62
CA PHE A 175 17.24 1.02 11.12
C PHE A 175 18.25 0.18 10.33
N GLU A 176 17.86 -1.05 9.97
CA GLU A 176 18.74 -1.98 9.26
C GLU A 176 18.60 -1.88 7.73
N GLU A 177 17.74 -0.98 7.24
CA GLU A 177 17.43 -0.80 5.81
C GLU A 177 17.10 -2.13 5.12
N ARG A 178 16.37 -2.99 5.81
CA ARG A 178 15.97 -4.30 5.31
C ARG A 178 14.53 -4.66 5.69
N LEU A 179 13.86 -5.42 4.84
CA LEU A 179 12.48 -5.84 5.06
C LEU A 179 12.42 -7.19 5.81
N VAL A 180 12.06 -7.20 7.09
CA VAL A 180 12.04 -8.42 7.93
C VAL A 180 10.61 -8.90 8.18
N ILE A 181 9.92 -9.39 7.14
CA ILE A 181 8.50 -9.82 7.20
C ILE A 181 8.27 -10.86 8.31
N LYS A 182 9.23 -11.75 8.57
CA LYS A 182 9.12 -12.79 9.60
C LYS A 182 8.84 -12.23 11.00
N ARG A 183 9.29 -11.00 11.30
CA ARG A 183 9.17 -10.35 12.63
C ARG A 183 7.77 -9.83 12.91
N PHE A 184 6.98 -9.52 11.88
CA PHE A 184 5.61 -9.07 12.06
C PHE A 184 4.71 -10.14 12.66
N SER A 185 3.68 -9.73 13.39
CA SER A 185 2.74 -10.62 14.06
C SER A 185 1.97 -11.50 13.07
N ARG A 186 1.42 -12.60 13.58
CA ARG A 186 0.57 -13.49 12.77
C ARG A 186 -0.71 -12.79 12.33
N VAL A 187 -1.26 -11.91 13.17
CA VAL A 187 -2.48 -11.16 12.88
C VAL A 187 -2.22 -10.18 11.74
N TRP A 188 -1.16 -9.39 11.83
CA TRP A 188 -0.76 -8.46 10.78
C TRP A 188 -0.54 -9.19 9.44
N LYS A 189 0.23 -10.28 9.44
CA LYS A 189 0.49 -11.09 8.23
C LYS A 189 -0.81 -11.64 7.61
N ALA A 190 -1.73 -12.13 8.43
CA ALA A 190 -3.02 -12.61 7.96
C ALA A 190 -3.83 -11.48 7.30
N GLN A 191 -3.85 -10.28 7.87
CA GLN A 191 -4.54 -9.12 7.27
C GLN A 191 -3.89 -8.68 5.97
N VAL A 192 -2.56 -8.65 5.88
CA VAL A 192 -1.86 -8.34 4.61
C VAL A 192 -2.24 -9.34 3.52
N LEU A 193 -2.33 -10.64 3.83
CA LEU A 193 -2.78 -11.65 2.86
C LEU A 193 -4.24 -11.46 2.45
N ASN A 194 -5.13 -11.08 3.38
CA ASN A 194 -6.53 -10.79 3.08
C ASN A 194 -6.66 -9.58 2.14
N ILE A 195 -5.88 -8.52 2.41
CA ILE A 195 -5.83 -7.33 1.55
C ILE A 195 -5.33 -7.71 0.15
N LEU A 196 -4.21 -8.43 0.05
CA LEU A 196 -3.67 -8.90 -1.22
C LEU A 196 -4.67 -9.75 -1.99
N GLY A 197 -5.32 -10.73 -1.34
CA GLY A 197 -6.35 -11.56 -1.97
C GLY A 197 -7.52 -10.73 -2.51
N SER A 198 -7.97 -9.71 -1.77
CA SER A 198 -9.03 -8.79 -2.22
C SER A 198 -8.59 -7.95 -3.43
N LEU A 199 -7.37 -7.45 -3.43
CA LEU A 199 -6.87 -6.57 -4.49
C LEU A 199 -6.45 -7.34 -5.74
N THR A 200 -5.85 -8.52 -5.61
CA THR A 200 -5.27 -9.26 -6.74
C THR A 200 -6.17 -10.37 -7.27
N GLY A 201 -7.08 -10.88 -6.44
CA GLY A 201 -7.88 -12.07 -6.76
C GLY A 201 -7.11 -13.40 -6.59
N ILE A 202 -5.85 -13.35 -6.15
CA ILE A 202 -5.05 -14.56 -5.90
C ILE A 202 -5.63 -15.35 -4.73
N GLU A 203 -5.70 -16.66 -4.86
CA GLU A 203 -6.25 -17.52 -3.82
C GLU A 203 -5.46 -17.48 -2.50
N ALA A 204 -6.16 -17.54 -1.38
CA ALA A 204 -5.56 -17.48 -0.05
C ALA A 204 -4.50 -18.58 0.20
N LYS A 205 -4.67 -19.77 -0.39
CA LYS A 205 -3.70 -20.88 -0.30
C LYS A 205 -2.37 -20.52 -0.96
N GLU A 206 -2.44 -19.93 -2.13
CA GLU A 206 -1.29 -19.51 -2.92
C GLU A 206 -0.55 -18.35 -2.22
N LEU A 207 -1.28 -17.31 -1.80
CA LEU A 207 -0.72 -16.19 -1.03
C LEU A 207 -0.02 -16.63 0.26
N LYS A 208 -0.58 -17.64 0.98
CA LYS A 208 0.09 -18.25 2.14
C LYS A 208 1.41 -18.92 1.74
N GLY A 209 1.45 -19.54 0.56
CA GLY A 209 2.69 -20.09 -0.01
C GLY A 209 3.72 -19.03 -0.30
N TYR A 210 3.29 -17.90 -0.92
CA TYR A 210 4.14 -16.75 -1.22
C TYR A 210 4.70 -16.13 0.07
N MET A 211 3.85 -15.89 1.07
CA MET A 211 4.30 -15.37 2.38
C MET A 211 5.43 -16.21 2.98
N LYS A 212 5.24 -17.56 3.04
CA LYS A 212 6.26 -18.47 3.59
C LYS A 212 7.58 -18.42 2.83
N LYS A 213 7.54 -18.25 1.50
CA LYS A 213 8.74 -18.10 0.68
C LYS A 213 9.37 -16.73 0.92
N ALA A 214 8.58 -15.64 0.91
CA ALA A 214 9.04 -14.28 1.15
C ALA A 214 9.75 -14.12 2.50
N GLU A 215 9.26 -14.77 3.57
CA GLU A 215 9.90 -14.81 4.89
C GLU A 215 11.29 -15.47 4.90
N ARG A 216 11.57 -16.36 3.94
CA ARG A 216 12.83 -17.14 3.85
C ARG A 216 13.82 -16.57 2.82
N MET A 217 13.37 -15.70 1.95
CA MET A 217 14.24 -15.12 0.93
C MET A 217 15.33 -14.28 1.59
N ARG A 218 16.59 -14.60 1.29
CA ARG A 218 17.73 -13.78 1.69
C ARG A 218 17.59 -12.40 1.04
N GLN A 219 17.73 -11.38 1.83
CA GLN A 219 17.76 -10.02 1.34
C GLN A 219 19.21 -9.68 1.02
N VAL A 220 19.48 -9.37 -0.21
CA VAL A 220 20.75 -8.80 -0.64
C VAL A 220 20.48 -7.30 -0.75
N CYS A 221 20.74 -6.56 0.31
CA CYS A 221 20.85 -5.10 0.20
C CYS A 221 22.16 -4.82 -0.55
N ARG A 222 22.09 -4.23 -1.72
CA ARG A 222 23.22 -3.75 -2.50
C ARG A 222 23.32 -2.26 -2.40
#